data_203ed0e44b532d8c9e6af7d260000eb8
#
_entry.id   203ed0e44b532d8c9e6af7d260000eb8
#
_cell.length_a   1.000
_cell.length_b   1.000
_cell.length_c   1.000
_cell.angle_alpha   90.00
_cell.angle_beta   90.00
_cell.angle_gamma   90.00
#
_symmetry.space_group_name_H-M   'P 1'
#
loop_
_entity.id
_entity.type
_entity.pdbx_description
1 polymer ?
#
loop_
_entity_poly.entity_id
_entity_poly.type
_entity_poly.pdbx_seq_one_letter_code
_entity_poly.pdbx_strand_id
1 'polypeptide(L)'
;MNIGIVFATSAYVFWGLFPLYFTQVAEVPSLEVVLHSTVWAMVFILVILTVLKRWAWIGALRHQPRVLSAFALSALLLSTNWLVYVWAVKNGHVLDASLGYFMLPLINVALGLVFLNERPRRGQWFAVGVAATGVLWLALQTAHFPWVALVLALTFGFYGLMRKTASLGALEGLALE
;
A
#
# COMPACT_ATOMS: atom_id res chain seq x y z
N MET A 1 1.31 -9.08 -26.05
CA MET A 1 0.86 -8.24 -24.92
C MET A 1 1.78 -8.53 -23.73
N ASN A 2 2.36 -7.52 -23.08
CA ASN A 2 3.32 -7.74 -21.99
C ASN A 2 2.54 -8.31 -20.79
N ILE A 3 2.88 -9.52 -20.32
CA ILE A 3 2.18 -10.23 -19.24
C ILE A 3 2.12 -9.40 -17.94
N GLY A 4 3.12 -8.57 -17.71
CA GLY A 4 3.13 -7.62 -16.57
C GLY A 4 2.04 -6.57 -16.64
N ILE A 5 1.67 -6.10 -17.83
CA ILE A 5 0.57 -5.15 -18.01
C ILE A 5 -0.76 -5.84 -17.68
N VAL A 6 -0.94 -7.08 -18.08
CA VAL A 6 -2.17 -7.85 -17.77
C VAL A 6 -2.33 -8.00 -16.27
N PHE A 7 -1.28 -8.42 -15.56
CA PHE A 7 -1.33 -8.58 -14.11
C PHE A 7 -1.57 -7.23 -13.38
N ALA A 8 -0.90 -6.16 -13.80
CA ALA A 8 -1.12 -4.85 -13.23
C ALA A 8 -2.55 -4.36 -13.44
N THR A 9 -3.08 -4.46 -14.66
CA THR A 9 -4.46 -4.08 -14.97
C THR A 9 -5.46 -4.89 -14.15
N SER A 10 -5.28 -6.22 -14.07
CA SER A 10 -6.15 -7.07 -13.25
C SER A 10 -6.13 -6.67 -11.78
N ALA A 11 -4.94 -6.41 -11.21
CA ALA A 11 -4.82 -5.97 -9.82
C ALA A 11 -5.57 -4.65 -9.55
N TYR A 12 -5.44 -3.66 -10.44
CA TYR A 12 -6.15 -2.38 -10.29
C TYR A 12 -7.66 -2.52 -10.46
N VAL A 13 -8.13 -3.40 -11.35
CA VAL A 13 -9.57 -3.70 -11.50
C VAL A 13 -10.11 -4.33 -10.21
N PHE A 14 -9.40 -5.32 -9.65
CA PHE A 14 -9.80 -5.91 -8.35
C PHE A 14 -9.80 -4.87 -7.23
N TRP A 15 -8.79 -4.02 -7.14
CA TRP A 15 -8.75 -2.95 -6.14
C TRP A 15 -9.91 -1.96 -6.28
N GLY A 16 -10.30 -1.63 -7.52
CA GLY A 16 -11.44 -0.76 -7.78
C GLY A 16 -12.80 -1.35 -7.34
N LEU A 17 -12.89 -2.67 -7.16
CA LEU A 17 -14.09 -3.35 -6.69
C LEU A 17 -14.19 -3.43 -5.15
N PHE A 18 -13.10 -3.21 -4.41
CA PHE A 18 -13.12 -3.28 -2.95
C PHE A 18 -14.14 -2.37 -2.26
N PRO A 19 -14.36 -1.11 -2.68
CA PRO A 19 -15.42 -0.30 -2.07
C PRO A 19 -16.79 -0.97 -2.12
N LEU A 20 -17.13 -1.64 -3.24
CA LEU A 20 -18.39 -2.37 -3.37
C LEU A 20 -18.49 -3.56 -2.42
N TYR A 21 -17.38 -4.26 -2.21
CA TYR A 21 -17.32 -5.35 -1.21
C TYR A 21 -17.51 -4.81 0.21
N PHE A 22 -16.83 -3.71 0.58
CA PHE A 22 -16.92 -3.17 1.93
C PHE A 22 -18.28 -2.59 2.26
N THR A 23 -19.07 -2.16 1.28
CA THR A 23 -20.47 -1.76 1.51
C THR A 23 -21.35 -2.94 1.93
N GLN A 24 -21.06 -4.17 1.47
CA GLN A 24 -21.80 -5.37 1.86
C GLN A 24 -21.52 -5.81 3.31
N VAL A 25 -20.36 -5.45 3.85
CA VAL A 25 -19.95 -5.75 5.23
C VAL A 25 -19.96 -4.49 6.10
N ALA A 26 -20.82 -3.52 5.78
CA ALA A 26 -20.84 -2.24 6.46
C ALA A 26 -21.08 -2.35 7.98
N GLU A 27 -21.86 -3.31 8.43
CA GLU A 27 -22.19 -3.53 9.85
C GLU A 27 -21.05 -4.15 10.66
N VAL A 28 -20.09 -4.85 10.01
CA VAL A 28 -18.97 -5.50 10.70
C VAL A 28 -17.91 -4.45 11.06
N PRO A 29 -17.37 -4.40 12.29
CA PRO A 29 -16.31 -3.45 12.65
C PRO A 29 -15.11 -3.50 11.69
N SER A 30 -14.57 -2.33 11.31
CA SER A 30 -13.44 -2.27 10.32
C SER A 30 -12.23 -3.06 10.78
N LEU A 31 -11.93 -3.06 12.09
CA LEU A 31 -10.84 -3.85 12.65
C LEU A 31 -11.06 -5.35 12.44
N GLU A 32 -12.27 -5.85 12.64
CA GLU A 32 -12.60 -7.24 12.44
C GLU A 32 -12.44 -7.67 10.97
N VAL A 33 -12.92 -6.82 10.04
CA VAL A 33 -12.73 -7.06 8.60
C VAL A 33 -11.24 -7.16 8.25
N VAL A 34 -10.42 -6.26 8.78
CA VAL A 34 -8.97 -6.25 8.53
C VAL A 34 -8.30 -7.47 9.14
N LEU A 35 -8.63 -7.84 10.39
CA LEU A 35 -8.05 -9.01 11.04
C LEU A 35 -8.39 -10.31 10.30
N HIS A 36 -9.65 -10.50 9.91
CA HIS A 36 -10.06 -11.66 9.11
C HIS A 36 -9.35 -11.69 7.76
N SER A 37 -9.28 -10.57 7.04
CA SER A 37 -8.58 -10.52 5.75
C SER A 37 -7.10 -10.85 5.89
N THR A 38 -6.44 -10.37 6.94
CA THR A 38 -5.02 -10.66 7.22
C THR A 38 -4.81 -12.14 7.53
N VAL A 39 -5.66 -12.75 8.37
CA VAL A 39 -5.56 -14.17 8.69
C VAL A 39 -5.72 -15.04 7.44
N TRP A 40 -6.73 -14.76 6.62
CA TRP A 40 -6.94 -15.52 5.38
C TRP A 40 -5.85 -15.28 4.34
N ALA A 41 -5.33 -14.07 4.22
CA ALA A 41 -4.19 -13.78 3.37
C ALA A 41 -2.94 -14.55 3.83
N MET A 42 -2.68 -14.61 5.14
CA MET A 42 -1.59 -15.41 5.71
C MET A 42 -1.76 -16.89 5.38
N VAL A 43 -2.94 -17.48 5.60
CA VAL A 43 -3.22 -18.89 5.25
C VAL A 43 -2.95 -19.13 3.77
N PHE A 44 -3.43 -18.25 2.89
CA PHE A 44 -3.25 -18.37 1.44
C PHE A 44 -1.77 -18.31 1.04
N ILE A 45 -1.01 -17.37 1.59
CA ILE A 45 0.43 -17.25 1.33
C ILE A 45 1.20 -18.47 1.83
N LEU A 46 0.88 -18.98 3.01
CA LEU A 46 1.51 -20.19 3.57
C LEU A 46 1.26 -21.41 2.67
N VAL A 47 0.05 -21.55 2.14
CA VAL A 47 -0.27 -22.61 1.17
C VAL A 47 0.59 -22.46 -0.10
N ILE A 48 0.66 -21.26 -0.68
CA ILE A 48 1.49 -21.00 -1.86
C ILE A 48 2.96 -21.33 -1.59
N LEU A 49 3.53 -20.85 -0.49
CA LEU A 49 4.94 -21.11 -0.13
C LEU A 49 5.20 -22.62 0.06
N THR A 50 4.23 -23.36 0.60
CA THR A 50 4.33 -24.81 0.78
C THR A 50 4.31 -25.55 -0.55
N VAL A 51 3.37 -25.20 -1.43
CA VAL A 51 3.27 -25.78 -2.77
C VAL A 51 4.54 -25.50 -3.59
N LEU A 52 5.06 -24.26 -3.53
CA LEU A 52 6.27 -23.84 -4.22
C LEU A 52 7.57 -24.30 -3.54
N LYS A 53 7.48 -24.93 -2.33
CA LYS A 53 8.63 -25.36 -1.50
C LYS A 53 9.64 -24.23 -1.21
N ARG A 54 9.15 -23.00 -1.02
CA ARG A 54 9.98 -21.80 -0.84
C ARG A 54 10.16 -21.44 0.63
N TRP A 55 10.73 -22.32 1.44
CA TRP A 55 10.92 -22.13 2.88
C TRP A 55 12.37 -21.82 3.31
N ALA A 56 13.34 -21.91 2.39
CA ALA A 56 14.77 -21.78 2.69
C ALA A 56 15.16 -20.41 3.32
N TRP A 57 14.38 -19.37 3.05
CA TRP A 57 14.63 -18.01 3.57
C TRP A 57 14.46 -17.88 5.09
N ILE A 58 13.65 -18.73 5.73
CA ILE A 58 13.40 -18.66 7.18
C ILE A 58 14.66 -18.89 7.98
N GLY A 59 15.52 -19.84 7.56
CA GLY A 59 16.79 -20.10 8.24
C GLY A 59 17.73 -18.91 8.21
N ALA A 60 17.83 -18.22 7.07
CA ALA A 60 18.65 -17.04 6.90
C ALA A 60 18.13 -15.83 7.71
N LEU A 61 16.83 -15.70 7.87
CA LEU A 61 16.19 -14.56 8.52
C LEU A 61 16.46 -14.49 10.02
N ARG A 62 16.60 -15.63 10.70
CA ARG A 62 16.85 -15.71 12.14
C ARG A 62 18.11 -14.96 12.58
N HIS A 63 19.08 -14.79 11.67
CA HIS A 63 20.36 -14.14 11.94
C HIS A 63 20.40 -12.69 11.44
N GLN A 64 19.26 -12.14 11.00
CA GLN A 64 19.18 -10.79 10.41
C GLN A 64 18.14 -9.92 11.14
N PRO A 65 18.41 -9.47 12.37
CA PRO A 65 17.45 -8.70 13.17
C PRO A 65 17.06 -7.36 12.51
N ARG A 66 17.95 -6.76 11.72
CA ARG A 66 17.64 -5.53 10.96
C ARG A 66 16.61 -5.76 9.87
N VAL A 67 16.63 -6.91 9.22
CA VAL A 67 15.61 -7.28 8.22
C VAL A 67 14.26 -7.50 8.90
N LEU A 68 14.26 -8.23 10.02
CA LEU A 68 13.04 -8.44 10.82
C LEU A 68 12.42 -7.13 11.29
N SER A 69 13.21 -6.19 11.82
CA SER A 69 12.68 -4.89 12.26
C SER A 69 12.15 -4.05 11.10
N ALA A 70 12.79 -4.11 9.93
CA ALA A 70 12.29 -3.45 8.73
C ALA A 70 10.94 -4.03 8.30
N PHE A 71 10.80 -5.37 8.26
CA PHE A 71 9.51 -5.99 7.91
C PHE A 71 8.44 -5.78 8.98
N ALA A 72 8.79 -5.73 10.27
CA ALA A 72 7.84 -5.38 11.33
C ALA A 72 7.30 -3.95 11.16
N LEU A 73 8.17 -2.99 10.82
CA LEU A 73 7.73 -1.63 10.51
C LEU A 73 6.89 -1.56 9.23
N SER A 74 7.29 -2.32 8.20
CA SER A 74 6.54 -2.47 6.95
C SER A 74 5.13 -3.02 7.20
N ALA A 75 5.01 -4.08 8.01
CA ALA A 75 3.74 -4.65 8.42
C ALA A 75 2.86 -3.65 9.19
N LEU A 76 3.45 -2.88 10.11
CA LEU A 76 2.72 -1.83 10.84
C LEU A 76 2.19 -0.74 9.90
N LEU A 77 3.00 -0.27 8.96
CA LEU A 77 2.60 0.72 7.97
C LEU A 77 1.46 0.20 7.07
N LEU A 78 1.59 -1.04 6.59
CA LEU A 78 0.59 -1.67 5.74
C LEU A 78 -0.72 -1.93 6.49
N SER A 79 -0.65 -2.44 7.72
CA SER A 79 -1.83 -2.69 8.56
C SER A 79 -2.55 -1.38 8.91
N THR A 80 -1.81 -0.32 9.24
CA THR A 80 -2.38 1.01 9.48
C THR A 80 -3.06 1.56 8.23
N ASN A 81 -2.39 1.45 7.08
CA ASN A 81 -2.95 1.88 5.80
C ASN A 81 -4.27 1.15 5.51
N TRP A 82 -4.26 -0.18 5.63
CA TRP A 82 -5.42 -1.01 5.33
C TRP A 82 -6.59 -0.74 6.27
N LEU A 83 -6.32 -0.58 7.58
CA LEU A 83 -7.33 -0.23 8.57
C LEU A 83 -7.98 1.13 8.29
N VAL A 84 -7.17 2.15 8.01
CA VAL A 84 -7.67 3.50 7.69
C VAL A 84 -8.46 3.48 6.39
N TYR A 85 -8.02 2.73 5.39
CA TYR A 85 -8.74 2.59 4.13
C TYR A 85 -10.12 1.93 4.31
N VAL A 86 -10.18 0.78 4.98
CA VAL A 86 -11.43 0.08 5.25
C VAL A 86 -12.38 0.95 6.08
N TRP A 87 -11.84 1.62 7.11
CA TRP A 87 -12.60 2.56 7.91
C TRP A 87 -13.17 3.72 7.07
N ALA A 88 -12.35 4.32 6.22
CA ALA A 88 -12.75 5.45 5.38
C ALA A 88 -13.85 5.06 4.40
N VAL A 89 -13.73 3.92 3.72
CA VAL A 89 -14.74 3.43 2.78
C VAL A 89 -16.07 3.17 3.50
N LYS A 90 -16.04 2.54 4.66
CA LYS A 90 -17.25 2.21 5.44
C LYS A 90 -17.94 3.40 6.06
N ASN A 91 -17.21 4.48 6.34
CA ASN A 91 -17.75 5.71 6.93
C ASN A 91 -18.02 6.81 5.89
N GLY A 92 -18.07 6.49 4.60
CA GLY A 92 -18.41 7.45 3.55
C GLY A 92 -17.26 8.37 3.12
N HIS A 93 -16.04 8.16 3.61
CA HIS A 93 -14.83 8.93 3.27
C HIS A 93 -14.09 8.38 2.02
N VAL A 94 -14.84 7.84 1.05
CA VAL A 94 -14.25 7.24 -0.18
C VAL A 94 -13.46 8.27 -0.99
N LEU A 95 -13.93 9.51 -1.05
CA LEU A 95 -13.24 10.60 -1.76
C LEU A 95 -11.91 10.95 -1.08
N ASP A 96 -11.87 10.99 0.24
CA ASP A 96 -10.62 11.22 0.99
C ASP A 96 -9.62 10.09 0.78
N ALA A 97 -10.10 8.83 0.78
CA ALA A 97 -9.26 7.68 0.47
C ALA A 97 -8.70 7.75 -0.96
N SER A 98 -9.54 8.11 -1.93
CA SER A 98 -9.13 8.30 -3.32
C SER A 98 -8.08 9.41 -3.45
N LEU A 99 -8.27 10.54 -2.76
CA LEU A 99 -7.31 11.65 -2.71
C LEU A 99 -5.94 11.15 -2.19
N GLY A 100 -5.92 10.30 -1.16
CA GLY A 100 -4.69 9.70 -0.63
C GLY A 100 -3.93 8.91 -1.69
N TYR A 101 -4.61 8.10 -2.49
CA TYR A 101 -3.97 7.35 -3.57
C TYR A 101 -3.52 8.25 -4.75
N PHE A 102 -4.22 9.35 -5.01
CA PHE A 102 -3.75 10.35 -5.98
C PHE A 102 -2.53 11.12 -5.48
N MET A 103 -2.36 11.30 -4.18
CA MET A 103 -1.16 11.89 -3.57
C MET A 103 0.04 10.95 -3.61
N LEU A 104 -0.16 9.64 -3.68
CA LEU A 104 0.89 8.63 -3.57
C LEU A 104 2.04 8.80 -4.59
N PRO A 105 1.81 9.08 -5.89
CA PRO A 105 2.90 9.34 -6.83
C PRO A 105 3.78 10.52 -6.40
N LEU A 106 3.18 11.58 -5.84
CA LEU A 106 3.90 12.75 -5.35
C LEU A 106 4.77 12.41 -4.14
N ILE A 107 4.21 11.67 -3.18
CA ILE A 107 4.94 11.17 -2.01
C ILE A 107 6.08 10.24 -2.45
N ASN A 108 5.85 9.32 -3.40
CA ASN A 108 6.89 8.43 -3.89
C ASN A 108 8.05 9.18 -4.56
N VAL A 109 7.76 10.23 -5.33
CA VAL A 109 8.80 11.10 -5.91
C VAL A 109 9.56 11.83 -4.81
N ALA A 110 8.87 12.39 -3.81
CA ALA A 110 9.51 13.08 -2.68
C ALA A 110 10.41 12.12 -1.87
N LEU A 111 9.92 10.92 -1.58
CA LEU A 111 10.71 9.89 -0.88
C LEU A 111 11.92 9.41 -1.72
N GLY A 112 11.74 9.25 -3.03
CA GLY A 112 12.82 8.92 -3.95
C GLY A 112 13.92 9.98 -3.99
N LEU A 113 13.54 11.27 -4.01
CA LEU A 113 14.46 12.39 -3.94
C LEU A 113 15.24 12.41 -2.63
N VAL A 114 14.52 12.30 -1.49
CA VAL A 114 15.12 12.51 -0.15
C VAL A 114 15.94 11.30 0.28
N PHE A 115 15.43 10.08 0.12
CA PHE A 115 16.04 8.87 0.68
C PHE A 115 16.89 8.08 -0.32
N LEU A 116 16.56 8.14 -1.62
CA LEU A 116 17.25 7.36 -2.65
C LEU A 116 18.15 8.24 -3.54
N ASN A 117 18.20 9.56 -3.30
CA ASN A 117 18.92 10.52 -4.15
C ASN A 117 18.56 10.41 -5.64
N GLU A 118 17.34 10.01 -5.95
CA GLU A 118 16.85 9.92 -7.32
C GLU A 118 16.71 11.34 -7.90
N ARG A 119 17.04 11.51 -9.18
CA ARG A 119 16.92 12.79 -9.86
C ARG A 119 15.90 12.67 -10.99
N PRO A 120 14.67 13.16 -10.81
CA PRO A 120 13.65 13.13 -11.84
C PRO A 120 14.10 13.92 -13.07
N ARG A 121 13.78 13.41 -14.25
CA ARG A 121 14.01 14.10 -15.53
C ARG A 121 13.02 15.26 -15.68
N ARG A 122 13.32 16.23 -16.56
CA ARG A 122 12.46 17.41 -16.80
C ARG A 122 10.99 17.05 -17.09
N GLY A 123 10.75 16.01 -17.89
CA GLY A 123 9.40 15.54 -18.18
C GLY A 123 8.67 14.95 -16.96
N GLN A 124 9.40 14.31 -16.04
CA GLN A 124 8.83 13.82 -14.78
C GLN A 124 8.44 14.98 -13.85
N TRP A 125 9.26 16.07 -13.79
CA TRP A 125 8.89 17.26 -13.05
C TRP A 125 7.62 17.93 -13.58
N PHE A 126 7.45 17.96 -14.91
CA PHE A 126 6.20 18.45 -15.51
C PHE A 126 5.01 17.58 -15.08
N ALA A 127 5.14 16.25 -15.14
CA ALA A 127 4.09 15.33 -14.70
C ALA A 127 3.78 15.48 -13.20
N VAL A 128 4.80 15.67 -12.36
CA VAL A 128 4.64 15.96 -10.92
C VAL A 128 3.87 17.25 -10.70
N GLY A 129 4.19 18.30 -11.46
CA GLY A 129 3.49 19.60 -11.41
C GLY A 129 2.00 19.46 -11.75
N VAL A 130 1.68 18.75 -12.83
CA VAL A 130 0.29 18.49 -13.24
C VAL A 130 -0.45 17.68 -12.16
N ALA A 131 0.17 16.60 -11.63
CA ALA A 131 -0.41 15.80 -10.57
C ALA A 131 -0.63 16.61 -9.28
N ALA A 132 0.35 17.43 -8.88
CA ALA A 132 0.24 18.31 -7.72
C ALA A 132 -0.91 19.32 -7.85
N THR A 133 -1.09 19.90 -9.04
CA THR A 133 -2.22 20.80 -9.31
C THR A 133 -3.56 20.10 -9.15
N GLY A 134 -3.70 18.88 -9.68
CA GLY A 134 -4.91 18.09 -9.53
C GLY A 134 -5.22 17.72 -8.08
N VAL A 135 -4.19 17.28 -7.35
CA VAL A 135 -4.31 16.96 -5.90
C VAL A 135 -4.70 18.20 -5.09
N LEU A 136 -4.06 19.34 -5.35
CA LEU A 136 -4.37 20.59 -4.67
C LEU A 136 -5.80 21.06 -4.96
N TRP A 137 -6.23 20.96 -6.20
CA TRP A 137 -7.59 21.28 -6.61
C TRP A 137 -8.62 20.43 -5.86
N LEU A 138 -8.42 19.12 -5.78
CA LEU A 138 -9.29 18.23 -5.02
C LEU A 138 -9.26 18.52 -3.52
N ALA A 139 -8.07 18.76 -2.95
CA ALA A 139 -7.92 19.09 -1.54
C ALA A 139 -8.62 20.40 -1.16
N LEU A 140 -8.64 21.40 -2.03
CA LEU A 140 -9.33 22.67 -1.80
C LEU A 140 -10.87 22.54 -1.86
N GLN A 141 -11.39 21.48 -2.49
CA GLN A 141 -12.83 21.21 -2.53
C GLN A 141 -13.31 20.45 -1.29
N THR A 142 -12.43 19.87 -0.49
CA THR A 142 -12.79 19.23 0.77
C THR A 142 -13.01 20.31 1.84
N ALA A 143 -14.17 20.26 2.50
CA ALA A 143 -14.55 21.23 3.53
C ALA A 143 -13.80 21.02 4.87
N HIS A 144 -12.99 19.98 4.98
CA HIS A 144 -12.28 19.58 6.19
C HIS A 144 -10.83 19.20 5.87
N PHE A 145 -10.00 19.14 6.92
CA PHE A 145 -8.62 18.70 6.79
C PHE A 145 -8.54 17.23 6.31
N PRO A 146 -7.85 16.91 5.20
CA PRO A 146 -7.86 15.58 4.57
C PRO A 146 -6.89 14.62 5.28
N TRP A 147 -7.10 14.38 6.57
CA TRP A 147 -6.20 13.52 7.37
C TRP A 147 -6.15 12.07 6.88
N VAL A 148 -7.28 11.53 6.39
CA VAL A 148 -7.35 10.18 5.79
C VAL A 148 -6.41 10.09 4.60
N ALA A 149 -6.50 11.06 3.67
CA ALA A 149 -5.66 11.10 2.49
C ALA A 149 -4.16 11.15 2.85
N LEU A 150 -3.80 11.98 3.83
CA LEU A 150 -2.41 12.10 4.30
C LEU A 150 -1.90 10.80 4.94
N VAL A 151 -2.68 10.18 5.82
CA VAL A 151 -2.30 8.92 6.45
C VAL A 151 -2.12 7.83 5.40
N LEU A 152 -3.05 7.69 4.46
CA LEU A 152 -2.95 6.69 3.40
C LEU A 152 -1.74 6.93 2.49
N ALA A 153 -1.52 8.17 2.06
CA ALA A 153 -0.40 8.51 1.18
C ALA A 153 0.96 8.29 1.87
N LEU A 154 1.10 8.71 3.13
CA LEU A 154 2.36 8.57 3.86
C LEU A 154 2.63 7.12 4.23
N THR A 155 1.67 6.40 4.82
CA THR A 155 1.88 5.00 5.24
C THR A 155 2.21 4.11 4.05
N PHE A 156 1.49 4.24 2.94
CA PHE A 156 1.74 3.44 1.75
C PHE A 156 3.00 3.88 0.99
N GLY A 157 3.32 5.19 1.00
CA GLY A 157 4.57 5.70 0.43
C GLY A 157 5.81 5.18 1.17
N PHE A 158 5.82 5.27 2.50
CA PHE A 158 6.91 4.71 3.31
C PHE A 158 6.98 3.18 3.21
N TYR A 159 5.84 2.48 3.19
CA TYR A 159 5.78 1.06 2.89
C TYR A 159 6.46 0.74 1.55
N GLY A 160 6.12 1.46 0.48
CA GLY A 160 6.72 1.32 -0.83
C GLY A 160 8.24 1.55 -0.85
N LEU A 161 8.73 2.56 -0.10
CA LEU A 161 10.15 2.81 0.07
C LEU A 161 10.86 1.63 0.75
N MET A 162 10.27 1.10 1.83
CA MET A 162 10.81 -0.05 2.54
C MET A 162 10.84 -1.30 1.66
N ARG A 163 9.77 -1.56 0.91
CA ARG A 163 9.71 -2.69 -0.04
C ARG A 163 10.73 -2.56 -1.18
N LYS A 164 11.00 -1.35 -1.65
CA LYS A 164 12.03 -1.10 -2.68
C LYS A 164 13.45 -1.43 -2.19
N THR A 165 13.70 -1.24 -0.90
CA THR A 165 15.01 -1.52 -0.26
C THR A 165 15.09 -2.88 0.41
N ALA A 166 13.98 -3.63 0.47
CA ALA A 166 13.90 -4.93 1.13
C ALA A 166 14.72 -6.01 0.40
N SER A 167 15.36 -6.89 1.18
CA SER A 167 16.18 -7.98 0.69
C SER A 167 15.42 -9.25 0.31
N LEU A 168 14.15 -9.37 0.73
CA LEU A 168 13.31 -10.54 0.46
C LEU A 168 12.43 -10.34 -0.78
N GLY A 169 12.12 -11.45 -1.44
CA GLY A 169 11.19 -11.49 -2.56
C GLY A 169 9.76 -11.09 -2.18
N ALA A 170 8.90 -10.94 -3.20
CA ALA A 170 7.52 -10.47 -2.98
C ALA A 170 6.70 -11.42 -2.09
N LEU A 171 6.78 -12.74 -2.33
CA LEU A 171 6.00 -13.74 -1.57
C LEU A 171 6.51 -13.89 -0.14
N GLU A 172 7.84 -13.96 0.02
CA GLU A 172 8.49 -14.11 1.33
C GLU A 172 8.26 -12.87 2.21
N GLY A 173 8.36 -11.68 1.61
CA GLY A 173 8.08 -10.44 2.30
C GLY A 173 6.62 -10.33 2.73
N LEU A 174 5.68 -10.67 1.85
CA LEU A 174 4.25 -10.65 2.19
C LEU A 174 3.88 -11.65 3.28
N ALA A 175 4.64 -12.75 3.41
CA ALA A 175 4.44 -13.71 4.50
C ALA A 175 4.94 -13.22 5.87
N LEU A 176 5.79 -12.19 5.89
CA LEU A 176 6.27 -11.54 7.12
C LEU A 176 5.43 -10.32 7.52
N GLU A 177 4.71 -9.73 6.60
CA GLU A 177 3.80 -8.59 6.76
C GLU A 177 2.40 -9.02 7.12
#